data_06a836781063d992b4127c10ff74463e
#
_entry.id   06a836781063d992b4127c10ff74463e
#
_cell.length_a   1.000
_cell.length_b   1.000
_cell.length_c   1.000
_cell.angle_alpha   90.00
_cell.angle_beta   90.00
_cell.angle_gamma   90.00
#
_symmetry.space_group_name_H-M   'P 1'
#
loop_
_entity.id
_entity.type
_entity.pdbx_description
1 polymer ?
#
loop_
_entity_poly.entity_id
_entity_poly.type
_entity_poly.pdbx_seq_one_letter_code
_entity_poly.pdbx_strand_id
1 'polypeptide(L)'
;MPDWTKSMQQSYEYYTVEPTTLADVKRLDNVKKAKFTRELDSETLGSATIDVTNSVGESYIRCYLKTIQNGVTEKFPLGMVLSQTPSSTFNGKILDVSMDCYTPLIELKEKCPPLGYTIRKGVRIMDAAYRIIGENCRVPVNKVEPSYEINSDGEKVDVSPKLQHDFVANTDDTWLSFVIDLIANARYELGLGERGDILFQPMQDLASLQPVWTYDDDNSSILYPELTMDHDLYGIPNVVEVVYSYGGDCKQAVAKNEDPNSLVSIQNRGREITRRITDPSLAGYVTQTQIQEYAERVLKDLSTIEYKISYTHAYCPVRVGDCVRLNYTRAGIQGVKAKVISQSISCEPGCPVAEKAVFTSKLWR
;
A
#
# COMPACT_ATOMS: atom_id res chain seq x y z
N MET A 1 -12.23 -0.24 -23.60
CA MET A 1 -12.35 0.18 -22.20
C MET A 1 -13.51 1.16 -22.10
N PRO A 2 -14.43 1.04 -21.15
CA PRO A 2 -15.57 1.92 -21.01
C PRO A 2 -15.13 3.36 -20.68
N ASP A 3 -15.97 4.32 -21.01
CA ASP A 3 -15.82 5.70 -20.57
C ASP A 3 -16.46 5.81 -19.17
N TRP A 4 -15.62 5.79 -18.14
CA TRP A 4 -16.04 5.80 -16.74
C TRP A 4 -16.76 7.09 -16.30
N THR A 5 -16.68 8.15 -17.11
CA THR A 5 -17.36 9.42 -16.85
C THR A 5 -18.82 9.43 -17.35
N LYS A 6 -19.24 8.38 -18.07
CA LYS A 6 -20.58 8.27 -18.66
C LYS A 6 -21.38 7.15 -18.04
N SER A 7 -22.69 7.25 -18.17
CA SER A 7 -23.61 6.22 -17.70
C SER A 7 -23.37 4.88 -18.37
N MET A 8 -23.47 3.80 -17.60
CA MET A 8 -23.35 2.41 -18.04
C MET A 8 -24.22 1.50 -17.19
N GLN A 9 -24.60 0.37 -17.73
CA GLN A 9 -25.20 -0.70 -16.91
C GLN A 9 -24.10 -1.44 -16.17
N GLN A 10 -24.32 -1.72 -14.88
CA GLN A 10 -23.37 -2.43 -14.02
C GLN A 10 -24.06 -3.60 -13.34
N SER A 11 -23.32 -4.70 -13.23
CA SER A 11 -23.71 -5.89 -12.49
C SER A 11 -22.49 -6.60 -11.93
N TYR A 12 -22.69 -7.51 -10.98
CA TYR A 12 -21.59 -8.21 -10.32
C TYR A 12 -21.70 -9.70 -10.58
N GLU A 13 -20.55 -10.32 -10.82
CA GLU A 13 -20.44 -11.77 -10.97
C GLU A 13 -19.40 -12.29 -9.99
N TYR A 14 -19.71 -13.36 -9.31
CA TYR A 14 -18.85 -13.98 -8.30
C TYR A 14 -18.53 -15.40 -8.70
N TYR A 15 -17.28 -15.81 -8.52
CA TYR A 15 -16.82 -17.16 -8.87
C TYR A 15 -15.94 -17.71 -7.74
N THR A 16 -16.09 -19.02 -7.46
CA THR A 16 -15.04 -19.73 -6.74
C THR A 16 -13.84 -19.91 -7.67
N VAL A 17 -12.64 -19.84 -7.10
CA VAL A 17 -11.36 -19.81 -7.85
C VAL A 17 -10.46 -20.95 -7.41
N GLU A 18 -9.83 -21.61 -8.36
CA GLU A 18 -8.72 -22.51 -8.09
C GLU A 18 -7.46 -21.69 -7.80
N PRO A 19 -6.89 -21.73 -6.58
CA PRO A 19 -5.84 -20.79 -6.17
C PRO A 19 -4.56 -20.93 -6.98
N THR A 20 -4.17 -22.13 -7.39
CA THR A 20 -2.89 -22.39 -8.06
C THR A 20 -2.86 -21.90 -9.51
N THR A 21 -4.01 -21.97 -10.18
CA THR A 21 -4.14 -21.59 -11.60
C THR A 21 -4.84 -20.24 -11.78
N LEU A 22 -5.45 -19.72 -10.73
CA LEU A 22 -6.33 -18.55 -10.75
C LEU A 22 -7.52 -18.70 -11.73
N ALA A 23 -7.93 -19.93 -12.02
CA ALA A 23 -9.05 -20.21 -12.89
C ALA A 23 -10.38 -20.10 -12.14
N ASP A 24 -11.38 -19.47 -12.76
CA ASP A 24 -12.75 -19.46 -12.25
C ASP A 24 -13.34 -20.85 -12.39
N VAL A 25 -13.87 -21.41 -11.28
CA VAL A 25 -14.37 -22.79 -11.24
C VAL A 25 -15.89 -22.82 -11.30
N LYS A 26 -16.56 -22.14 -10.39
CA LYS A 26 -18.02 -22.17 -10.27
C LYS A 26 -18.55 -20.77 -10.00
N ARG A 27 -19.59 -20.39 -10.73
CA ARG A 27 -20.32 -19.15 -10.46
C ARG A 27 -21.15 -19.28 -9.17
N LEU A 28 -21.15 -18.22 -8.37
CA LEU A 28 -21.94 -18.08 -7.17
C LEU A 28 -23.11 -17.14 -7.44
N ASP A 29 -24.33 -17.69 -7.49
CA ASP A 29 -25.54 -16.91 -7.75
C ASP A 29 -26.29 -16.52 -6.46
N ASN A 30 -25.75 -16.91 -5.30
CA ASN A 30 -26.36 -16.73 -4.00
C ASN A 30 -25.77 -15.55 -3.19
N VAL A 31 -24.96 -14.70 -3.80
CA VAL A 31 -24.39 -13.50 -3.18
C VAL A 31 -25.42 -12.37 -3.20
N LYS A 32 -25.69 -11.80 -2.02
CA LYS A 32 -26.62 -10.68 -1.83
C LYS A 32 -25.90 -9.33 -1.86
N LYS A 33 -24.77 -9.25 -1.19
CA LYS A 33 -23.98 -8.04 -1.04
C LYS A 33 -22.52 -8.41 -0.89
N ALA A 34 -21.63 -7.56 -1.39
CA ALA A 34 -20.21 -7.70 -1.15
C ALA A 34 -19.55 -6.32 -1.02
N LYS A 35 -18.54 -6.25 -0.18
CA LYS A 35 -17.70 -5.07 0.01
C LYS A 35 -16.25 -5.52 0.08
N PHE A 36 -15.41 -4.95 -0.77
CA PHE A 36 -13.98 -5.23 -0.84
C PHE A 36 -13.21 -4.04 -0.28
N THR A 37 -12.27 -4.30 0.59
CA THR A 37 -11.34 -3.29 1.13
C THR A 37 -9.93 -3.62 0.67
N ARG A 38 -9.23 -2.63 0.15
CA ARG A 38 -7.81 -2.69 -0.21
C ARG A 38 -7.10 -1.64 0.64
N GLU A 39 -5.98 -1.97 1.26
CA GLU A 39 -5.35 -1.07 2.22
C GLU A 39 -3.86 -1.38 2.34
N LEU A 40 -2.99 -0.39 2.06
CA LEU A 40 -1.53 -0.56 2.14
C LEU A 40 -1.04 -0.79 3.57
N ASP A 41 -1.69 -0.14 4.54
CA ASP A 41 -1.29 -0.22 5.96
C ASP A 41 -1.81 -1.50 6.63
N SER A 42 -2.64 -2.29 5.95
CA SER A 42 -3.10 -3.59 6.44
C SER A 42 -2.07 -4.66 6.12
N GLU A 43 -1.75 -5.48 7.09
CA GLU A 43 -0.77 -6.57 6.96
C GLU A 43 -1.09 -7.51 5.78
N THR A 44 -2.37 -7.81 5.54
CA THR A 44 -2.84 -8.64 4.43
C THR A 44 -3.27 -7.84 3.19
N LEU A 45 -2.98 -6.53 3.15
CA LEU A 45 -3.31 -5.61 2.07
C LEU A 45 -4.81 -5.50 1.74
N GLY A 46 -5.67 -5.94 2.64
CA GLY A 46 -7.12 -5.80 2.52
C GLY A 46 -7.93 -6.99 3.00
N SER A 47 -9.23 -6.90 2.79
CA SER A 47 -10.24 -7.88 3.20
C SER A 47 -11.52 -7.72 2.38
N ALA A 48 -12.50 -8.60 2.60
CA ALA A 48 -13.86 -8.40 2.08
C ALA A 48 -14.89 -8.92 3.06
N THR A 49 -16.11 -8.38 2.99
CA THR A 49 -17.29 -8.96 3.61
C THR A 49 -18.26 -9.35 2.50
N ILE A 50 -18.71 -10.60 2.50
CA ILE A 50 -19.62 -11.15 1.48
C ILE A 50 -20.83 -11.77 2.15
N ASP A 51 -22.00 -11.24 1.85
CA ASP A 51 -23.28 -11.75 2.35
C ASP A 51 -23.90 -12.71 1.34
N VAL A 52 -24.21 -13.93 1.78
CA VAL A 52 -24.76 -15.00 0.94
C VAL A 52 -26.02 -15.63 1.59
N THR A 53 -26.83 -16.30 0.77
CA THR A 53 -28.00 -17.03 1.29
C THR A 53 -27.66 -18.41 1.87
N ASN A 54 -26.55 -19.01 1.44
CA ASN A 54 -26.06 -20.28 1.95
C ASN A 54 -24.54 -20.25 2.03
N SER A 55 -23.96 -20.87 3.04
CA SER A 55 -22.51 -20.94 3.21
C SER A 55 -21.84 -21.63 1.99
N VAL A 56 -20.70 -21.07 1.60
CA VAL A 56 -19.88 -21.59 0.49
C VAL A 56 -18.75 -22.48 0.99
N GLY A 57 -18.51 -22.51 2.31
CA GLY A 57 -17.33 -23.13 2.90
C GLY A 57 -16.06 -22.28 2.68
N GLU A 58 -14.92 -22.80 3.09
CA GLU A 58 -13.64 -22.16 2.85
C GLU A 58 -13.26 -22.29 1.37
N SER A 59 -13.29 -21.17 0.66
CA SER A 59 -13.03 -21.12 -0.78
C SER A 59 -12.51 -19.77 -1.19
N TYR A 60 -11.64 -19.72 -2.20
CA TYR A 60 -11.31 -18.46 -2.85
C TYR A 60 -12.48 -17.98 -3.69
N ILE A 61 -12.83 -16.71 -3.52
CA ILE A 61 -13.93 -16.04 -4.22
C ILE A 61 -13.37 -14.82 -4.93
N ARG A 62 -13.64 -14.72 -6.24
CA ARG A 62 -13.34 -13.54 -7.06
C ARG A 62 -14.62 -12.84 -7.45
N CYS A 63 -14.59 -11.51 -7.36
CA CYS A 63 -15.66 -10.65 -7.81
C CYS A 63 -15.26 -9.93 -9.11
N TYR A 64 -16.21 -9.86 -10.04
CA TYR A 64 -16.10 -9.06 -11.25
C TYR A 64 -17.18 -7.98 -11.29
N LEU A 65 -16.77 -6.76 -11.60
CA LEU A 65 -17.68 -5.73 -12.10
C LEU A 65 -17.87 -5.95 -13.60
N LYS A 66 -19.09 -6.26 -14.01
CA LYS A 66 -19.49 -6.37 -15.41
C LYS A 66 -20.16 -5.08 -15.83
N THR A 67 -19.65 -4.46 -16.88
CA THR A 67 -20.19 -3.22 -17.44
C THR A 67 -20.76 -3.47 -18.84
N ILE A 68 -21.83 -2.76 -19.18
CA ILE A 68 -22.36 -2.70 -20.55
C ILE A 68 -22.51 -1.23 -20.92
N GLN A 69 -21.75 -0.80 -21.92
CA GLN A 69 -21.78 0.57 -22.43
C GLN A 69 -21.72 0.53 -23.97
N ASN A 70 -22.63 1.24 -24.63
CA ASN A 70 -22.73 1.26 -26.11
C ASN A 70 -22.80 -0.14 -26.75
N GLY A 71 -23.43 -1.12 -26.09
CA GLY A 71 -23.54 -2.51 -26.55
C GLY A 71 -22.30 -3.36 -26.32
N VAL A 72 -21.20 -2.80 -25.80
CA VAL A 72 -19.97 -3.53 -25.46
C VAL A 72 -20.04 -3.99 -24.00
N THR A 73 -19.80 -5.29 -23.77
CA THR A 73 -19.72 -5.88 -22.44
C THR A 73 -18.27 -6.10 -22.07
N GLU A 74 -17.86 -5.60 -20.91
CA GLU A 74 -16.52 -5.81 -20.35
C GLU A 74 -16.63 -6.28 -18.90
N LYS A 75 -15.60 -6.98 -18.41
CA LYS A 75 -15.50 -7.48 -17.02
C LYS A 75 -14.19 -7.04 -16.39
N PHE A 76 -14.29 -6.47 -15.20
CA PHE A 76 -13.15 -5.97 -14.42
C PHE A 76 -13.08 -6.73 -13.10
N PRO A 77 -12.00 -7.46 -12.79
CA PRO A 77 -11.85 -8.11 -11.50
C PRO A 77 -11.67 -7.05 -10.39
N LEU A 78 -12.44 -7.17 -9.33
CA LEU A 78 -12.37 -6.26 -8.16
C LEU A 78 -11.47 -6.80 -7.06
N GLY A 79 -11.13 -8.08 -7.10
CA GLY A 79 -10.27 -8.73 -6.13
C GLY A 79 -10.62 -10.21 -5.96
N MET A 80 -9.71 -10.94 -5.32
CA MET A 80 -9.86 -12.33 -4.92
C MET A 80 -9.59 -12.46 -3.43
N VAL A 81 -10.47 -13.14 -2.71
CA VAL A 81 -10.39 -13.31 -1.26
C VAL A 81 -10.74 -14.74 -0.86
N LEU A 82 -10.18 -15.20 0.25
CA LEU A 82 -10.47 -16.47 0.89
C LEU A 82 -11.57 -16.27 1.94
N SER A 83 -12.67 -17.01 1.84
CA SER A 83 -13.73 -16.99 2.84
C SER A 83 -13.29 -17.76 4.09
N GLN A 84 -13.33 -17.10 5.27
CA GLN A 84 -12.80 -17.69 6.51
C GLN A 84 -13.84 -17.75 7.62
N THR A 85 -14.50 -16.64 7.94
CA THR A 85 -15.32 -16.55 9.15
C THR A 85 -16.79 -16.34 8.81
N PRO A 86 -17.59 -17.41 8.63
CA PRO A 86 -19.02 -17.27 8.42
C PRO A 86 -19.75 -16.97 9.71
N SER A 87 -20.58 -15.92 9.72
CA SER A 87 -21.56 -15.63 10.75
C SER A 87 -22.96 -15.86 10.19
N SER A 88 -23.78 -16.67 10.83
CA SER A 88 -25.10 -17.04 10.34
C SER A 88 -26.20 -16.48 11.24
N THR A 89 -27.18 -15.81 10.64
CA THR A 89 -28.37 -15.30 11.34
C THR A 89 -29.62 -15.85 10.70
N PHE A 90 -30.45 -16.52 11.49
CA PHE A 90 -31.76 -17.02 11.06
C PHE A 90 -32.86 -16.08 11.56
N ASN A 91 -33.63 -15.50 10.66
CA ASN A 91 -34.70 -14.56 10.98
C ASN A 91 -36.09 -15.19 11.08
N GLY A 92 -36.17 -16.53 11.20
CA GLY A 92 -37.41 -17.29 11.24
C GLY A 92 -37.90 -17.79 9.88
N LYS A 93 -37.32 -17.31 8.77
CA LYS A 93 -37.65 -17.71 7.39
C LYS A 93 -36.43 -17.96 6.52
N ILE A 94 -35.40 -17.14 6.64
CA ILE A 94 -34.22 -17.17 5.78
C ILE A 94 -32.97 -17.22 6.67
N LEU A 95 -32.00 -18.02 6.26
CA LEU A 95 -30.67 -18.02 6.81
C LEU A 95 -29.84 -17.00 6.00
N ASP A 96 -29.40 -15.96 6.67
CA ASP A 96 -28.44 -14.99 6.15
C ASP A 96 -27.04 -15.34 6.67
N VAL A 97 -26.08 -15.46 5.79
CA VAL A 97 -24.69 -15.76 6.14
C VAL A 97 -23.82 -14.60 5.67
N SER A 98 -23.13 -13.95 6.61
CA SER A 98 -22.09 -12.95 6.33
C SER A 98 -20.72 -13.60 6.52
N MET A 99 -19.85 -13.48 5.55
CA MET A 99 -18.52 -14.08 5.56
C MET A 99 -17.48 -12.98 5.59
N ASP A 100 -16.61 -12.99 6.61
CA ASP A 100 -15.38 -12.22 6.57
C ASP A 100 -14.34 -12.99 5.76
N CYS A 101 -13.76 -12.30 4.80
CA CYS A 101 -12.85 -12.87 3.81
C CYS A 101 -11.54 -12.08 3.84
N TYR A 102 -10.44 -12.78 3.64
CA TYR A 102 -9.11 -12.21 3.64
C TYR A 102 -8.41 -12.40 2.30
N THR A 103 -7.43 -11.57 2.01
CA THR A 103 -6.63 -11.73 0.80
C THR A 103 -5.79 -13.00 0.85
N PRO A 104 -5.22 -13.46 -0.27
CA PRO A 104 -4.38 -14.65 -0.29
C PRO A 104 -3.16 -14.61 0.65
N LEU A 105 -2.73 -13.43 1.06
CA LEU A 105 -1.62 -13.25 2.01
C LEU A 105 -1.89 -13.84 3.39
N ILE A 106 -3.16 -14.16 3.71
CA ILE A 106 -3.52 -14.82 4.97
C ILE A 106 -2.79 -16.18 5.12
N GLU A 107 -2.56 -16.91 4.04
CA GLU A 107 -1.86 -18.19 4.10
C GLU A 107 -0.42 -18.07 4.58
N LEU A 108 0.25 -16.96 4.26
CA LEU A 108 1.58 -16.64 4.76
C LEU A 108 1.55 -16.12 6.20
N LYS A 109 0.47 -15.45 6.59
CA LYS A 109 0.28 -14.94 7.94
C LYS A 109 0.00 -16.04 8.95
N GLU A 110 -0.69 -17.10 8.56
CA GLU A 110 -1.07 -18.21 9.44
C GLU A 110 0.06 -19.22 9.69
N LYS A 111 1.21 -19.05 9.04
CA LYS A 111 2.38 -19.94 9.19
C LYS A 111 3.59 -19.18 9.70
N CYS A 112 4.33 -19.81 10.61
CA CYS A 112 5.58 -19.26 11.13
C CYS A 112 6.80 -19.98 10.52
N PRO A 113 7.91 -19.25 10.28
CA PRO A 113 9.18 -19.90 9.96
C PRO A 113 9.67 -20.79 11.11
N PRO A 114 10.42 -21.87 10.84
CA PRO A 114 11.08 -22.64 11.88
C PRO A 114 12.01 -21.77 12.73
N LEU A 115 12.11 -22.05 14.02
CA LEU A 115 13.03 -21.34 14.91
C LEU A 115 14.46 -21.38 14.37
N GLY A 116 15.10 -20.20 14.27
CA GLY A 116 16.46 -20.07 13.73
C GLY A 116 16.52 -20.16 12.21
N TYR A 117 15.39 -20.06 11.50
CA TYR A 117 15.40 -20.00 10.03
C TYR A 117 16.27 -18.84 9.55
N THR A 118 17.21 -19.14 8.67
CA THR A 118 18.22 -18.18 8.25
C THR A 118 18.46 -18.25 6.75
N ILE A 119 18.42 -17.11 6.09
CA ILE A 119 18.89 -16.95 4.70
C ILE A 119 20.30 -16.37 4.76
N ARG A 120 21.23 -17.06 4.11
CA ARG A 120 22.66 -16.70 4.16
C ARG A 120 22.96 -15.44 3.35
N LYS A 121 23.96 -14.70 3.79
CA LYS A 121 24.60 -13.62 3.03
C LYS A 121 24.89 -14.05 1.59
N GLY A 122 24.71 -13.12 0.63
CA GLY A 122 25.00 -13.32 -0.79
C GLY A 122 23.87 -13.97 -1.59
N VAL A 123 22.81 -14.46 -0.94
CA VAL A 123 21.60 -14.96 -1.62
C VAL A 123 20.85 -13.78 -2.24
N ARG A 124 20.32 -13.96 -3.46
CA ARG A 124 19.43 -12.99 -4.09
C ARG A 124 18.13 -12.89 -3.29
N ILE A 125 17.78 -11.67 -2.89
CA ILE A 125 16.63 -11.40 -2.03
C ILE A 125 15.33 -11.89 -2.68
N MET A 126 15.13 -11.55 -3.95
CA MET A 126 13.90 -11.91 -4.65
C MET A 126 13.74 -13.42 -4.86
N ASP A 127 14.83 -14.13 -5.17
CA ASP A 127 14.80 -15.61 -5.33
C ASP A 127 14.40 -16.31 -4.02
N ALA A 128 14.90 -15.80 -2.88
CA ALA A 128 14.52 -16.31 -1.56
C ALA A 128 13.04 -16.03 -1.27
N ALA A 129 12.54 -14.83 -1.59
CA ALA A 129 11.14 -14.47 -1.42
C ALA A 129 10.21 -15.35 -2.28
N TYR A 130 10.54 -15.59 -3.57
CA TYR A 130 9.77 -16.47 -4.44
C TYR A 130 9.67 -17.90 -3.90
N ARG A 131 10.80 -18.44 -3.43
CA ARG A 131 10.81 -19.77 -2.84
C ARG A 131 9.90 -19.85 -1.63
N ILE A 132 10.03 -18.91 -0.69
CA ILE A 132 9.24 -18.90 0.55
C ILE A 132 7.75 -18.81 0.22
N ILE A 133 7.34 -17.89 -0.67
CA ILE A 133 5.93 -17.75 -1.04
C ILE A 133 5.45 -19.02 -1.74
N GLY A 134 6.19 -19.56 -2.69
CA GLY A 134 5.81 -20.77 -3.42
C GLY A 134 5.69 -22.03 -2.56
N GLU A 135 6.42 -22.11 -1.44
CA GLU A 135 6.33 -23.22 -0.48
C GLU A 135 5.20 -23.05 0.54
N ASN A 136 4.72 -21.82 0.78
CA ASN A 136 3.80 -21.51 1.87
C ASN A 136 2.47 -20.90 1.45
N CYS A 137 2.32 -20.51 0.20
CA CYS A 137 1.08 -19.96 -0.35
C CYS A 137 0.71 -20.70 -1.64
N ARG A 138 -0.58 -21.01 -1.82
CA ARG A 138 -1.10 -21.69 -3.01
C ARG A 138 -1.19 -20.76 -4.23
N VAL A 139 -1.27 -19.46 -3.98
CA VAL A 139 -1.48 -18.46 -5.04
C VAL A 139 -0.13 -18.13 -5.72
N PRO A 140 -0.10 -18.02 -7.06
CA PRO A 140 1.12 -17.72 -7.78
C PRO A 140 1.63 -16.30 -7.49
N VAL A 141 2.95 -16.16 -7.53
CA VAL A 141 3.65 -14.88 -7.41
C VAL A 141 4.23 -14.48 -8.75
N ASN A 142 4.04 -13.22 -9.15
CA ASN A 142 4.63 -12.68 -10.37
C ASN A 142 6.10 -12.36 -10.14
N LYS A 143 6.97 -12.96 -10.94
CA LYS A 143 8.42 -12.79 -10.82
C LYS A 143 8.87 -11.45 -11.38
N VAL A 144 9.74 -10.77 -10.65
CA VAL A 144 10.50 -9.62 -11.14
C VAL A 144 11.73 -10.13 -11.88
N GLU A 145 11.96 -9.63 -13.09
CA GLU A 145 13.13 -10.01 -13.88
C GLU A 145 14.43 -9.55 -13.18
N PRO A 146 15.48 -10.39 -13.19
CA PRO A 146 16.78 -10.00 -12.66
C PRO A 146 17.35 -8.78 -13.36
N SER A 147 17.99 -7.90 -12.60
CA SER A 147 18.65 -6.71 -13.12
C SER A 147 20.06 -7.01 -13.58
N TYR A 148 20.43 -6.51 -14.75
CA TYR A 148 21.76 -6.70 -15.33
C TYR A 148 22.36 -5.39 -15.78
N GLU A 149 23.67 -5.26 -15.61
CA GLU A 149 24.46 -4.17 -16.16
C GLU A 149 25.54 -4.72 -17.09
N ILE A 150 26.00 -3.91 -18.04
CA ILE A 150 27.15 -4.25 -18.88
C ILE A 150 28.39 -3.61 -18.25
N ASN A 151 29.38 -4.43 -17.88
CA ASN A 151 30.65 -3.95 -17.34
C ASN A 151 31.52 -3.30 -18.43
N SER A 152 32.67 -2.75 -18.04
CA SER A 152 33.67 -2.16 -18.95
C SER A 152 34.17 -3.11 -20.03
N ASP A 153 34.10 -4.42 -19.80
CA ASP A 153 34.58 -5.46 -20.69
C ASP A 153 33.47 -5.97 -21.65
N GLY A 154 32.25 -5.38 -21.56
CA GLY A 154 31.08 -5.75 -22.37
C GLY A 154 30.35 -6.99 -21.88
N GLU A 155 30.65 -7.48 -20.68
CA GLU A 155 29.98 -8.64 -20.09
C GLU A 155 28.75 -8.25 -19.31
N LYS A 156 27.70 -9.08 -19.39
CA LYS A 156 26.45 -8.91 -18.65
C LYS A 156 26.62 -9.37 -17.21
N VAL A 157 26.67 -8.43 -16.27
CA VAL A 157 26.80 -8.70 -14.82
C VAL A 157 25.46 -8.58 -14.12
N ASP A 158 25.13 -9.55 -13.28
CA ASP A 158 23.93 -9.55 -12.44
C ASP A 158 24.10 -8.61 -11.25
N VAL A 159 23.35 -7.54 -11.27
CA VAL A 159 23.27 -6.50 -10.22
C VAL A 159 22.04 -6.61 -9.35
N SER A 160 21.30 -7.73 -9.44
CA SER A 160 20.13 -7.97 -8.61
C SER A 160 20.48 -7.86 -7.11
N PRO A 161 19.62 -7.28 -6.28
CA PRO A 161 19.88 -7.12 -4.84
C PRO A 161 20.14 -8.44 -4.14
N LYS A 162 21.25 -8.49 -3.39
CA LYS A 162 21.71 -9.65 -2.59
C LYS A 162 21.82 -9.26 -1.12
N LEU A 163 21.56 -10.20 -0.23
CA LEU A 163 21.74 -10.00 1.20
C LEU A 163 23.19 -9.65 1.54
N GLN A 164 23.38 -8.56 2.28
CA GLN A 164 24.71 -8.13 2.75
C GLN A 164 25.14 -8.86 4.03
N HIS A 165 24.18 -9.38 4.79
CA HIS A 165 24.35 -10.15 6.03
C HIS A 165 23.40 -11.33 6.04
N ASP A 166 23.63 -12.29 6.94
CA ASP A 166 22.66 -13.36 7.20
C ASP A 166 21.35 -12.74 7.69
N PHE A 167 20.21 -13.17 7.14
CA PHE A 167 18.89 -12.70 7.50
C PHE A 167 18.17 -13.80 8.29
N VAL A 168 17.91 -13.53 9.57
CA VAL A 168 17.39 -14.51 10.54
C VAL A 168 15.97 -14.14 10.93
N ALA A 169 15.08 -15.14 10.96
CA ALA A 169 13.71 -14.94 11.41
C ALA A 169 13.66 -14.68 12.93
N ASN A 170 12.85 -13.71 13.34
CA ASN A 170 12.53 -13.48 14.74
C ASN A 170 11.59 -14.57 15.26
N THR A 171 11.47 -14.69 16.58
CA THR A 171 10.65 -15.74 17.22
C THR A 171 9.15 -15.57 17.01
N ASP A 172 8.72 -14.37 16.76
CA ASP A 172 7.32 -13.96 16.53
C ASP A 172 6.97 -13.69 15.06
N ASP A 173 7.92 -13.89 14.15
CA ASP A 173 7.67 -13.74 12.72
C ASP A 173 6.67 -14.78 12.20
N THR A 174 5.79 -14.30 11.34
CA THR A 174 5.07 -15.12 10.37
C THR A 174 5.84 -15.15 9.05
N TRP A 175 5.51 -16.07 8.13
CA TRP A 175 6.10 -16.02 6.80
C TRP A 175 5.79 -14.71 6.07
N LEU A 176 4.64 -14.09 6.38
CA LEU A 176 4.27 -12.81 5.79
C LEU A 176 5.19 -11.68 6.26
N SER A 177 5.35 -11.49 7.60
CA SER A 177 6.24 -10.46 8.13
C SER A 177 7.68 -10.67 7.69
N PHE A 178 8.16 -11.91 7.73
CA PHE A 178 9.51 -12.26 7.29
C PHE A 178 9.77 -11.92 5.83
N VAL A 179 8.82 -12.20 4.92
CA VAL A 179 8.95 -11.86 3.50
C VAL A 179 8.89 -10.36 3.29
N ILE A 180 8.00 -9.63 3.99
CA ILE A 180 7.92 -8.16 3.91
C ILE A 180 9.28 -7.54 4.29
N ASP A 181 9.84 -7.94 5.42
CA ASP A 181 11.15 -7.44 5.87
C ASP A 181 12.28 -7.84 4.94
N LEU A 182 12.23 -9.05 4.39
CA LEU A 182 13.22 -9.54 3.42
C LEU A 182 13.26 -8.66 2.16
N ILE A 183 12.09 -8.44 1.53
CA ILE A 183 12.01 -7.68 0.26
C ILE A 183 12.23 -6.18 0.45
N ALA A 184 11.97 -5.65 1.64
CA ALA A 184 12.28 -4.26 1.97
C ALA A 184 13.79 -3.96 1.84
N ASN A 185 14.68 -4.94 2.10
CA ASN A 185 16.11 -4.81 1.85
C ASN A 185 16.47 -4.66 0.35
N ALA A 186 15.57 -5.05 -0.55
CA ALA A 186 15.69 -4.83 -1.99
C ALA A 186 14.87 -3.61 -2.46
N ARG A 187 14.27 -2.83 -1.53
CA ARG A 187 13.37 -1.71 -1.82
C ARG A 187 12.12 -2.12 -2.62
N TYR A 188 11.56 -3.26 -2.27
CA TYR A 188 10.28 -3.74 -2.78
C TYR A 188 9.24 -3.83 -1.66
N GLU A 189 8.00 -3.70 -2.03
CA GLU A 189 6.82 -3.94 -1.19
C GLU A 189 5.93 -5.00 -1.83
N LEU A 190 5.12 -5.70 -1.03
CA LEU A 190 4.12 -6.63 -1.53
C LEU A 190 2.93 -5.88 -2.12
N GLY A 191 2.37 -6.44 -3.18
CA GLY A 191 1.13 -6.01 -3.79
C GLY A 191 0.26 -7.20 -4.16
N LEU A 192 -0.97 -6.93 -4.55
CA LEU A 192 -1.91 -7.94 -5.05
C LEU A 192 -2.41 -7.52 -6.42
N GLY A 193 -2.34 -8.44 -7.37
CA GLY A 193 -2.98 -8.28 -8.67
C GLY A 193 -4.50 -8.39 -8.56
N GLU A 194 -5.20 -7.85 -9.55
CA GLU A 194 -6.68 -7.90 -9.57
C GLU A 194 -7.25 -9.30 -9.62
N ARG A 195 -6.48 -10.25 -10.14
CA ARG A 195 -6.86 -11.67 -10.19
C ARG A 195 -6.50 -12.44 -8.94
N GLY A 196 -5.79 -11.80 -8.00
CA GLY A 196 -5.39 -12.35 -6.72
C GLY A 196 -3.93 -12.86 -6.69
N ASP A 197 -3.20 -12.74 -7.78
CA ASP A 197 -1.76 -13.04 -7.85
C ASP A 197 -0.96 -12.10 -6.94
N ILE A 198 0.13 -12.60 -6.37
CA ILE A 198 1.03 -11.81 -5.52
C ILE A 198 2.03 -11.07 -6.40
N LEU A 199 2.19 -9.78 -6.15
CA LEU A 199 3.09 -8.89 -6.88
C LEU A 199 4.20 -8.38 -5.96
N PHE A 200 5.34 -8.05 -6.57
CA PHE A 200 6.38 -7.24 -5.95
C PHE A 200 6.46 -5.91 -6.66
N GLN A 201 6.26 -4.83 -5.92
CA GLN A 201 6.27 -3.48 -6.44
C GLN A 201 7.50 -2.73 -5.91
N PRO A 202 8.29 -2.05 -6.76
CA PRO A 202 9.38 -1.23 -6.26
C PRO A 202 8.83 -0.07 -5.45
N MET A 203 9.44 0.20 -4.29
CA MET A 203 9.13 1.38 -3.47
C MET A 203 9.45 2.64 -4.27
N GLN A 204 8.45 3.46 -4.53
CA GLN A 204 8.57 4.68 -5.32
C GLN A 204 8.21 5.90 -4.48
N ASP A 205 8.96 6.99 -4.69
CA ASP A 205 8.60 8.29 -4.12
C ASP A 205 7.38 8.86 -4.88
N LEU A 206 6.43 9.41 -4.15
CA LEU A 206 5.25 10.09 -4.71
C LEU A 206 5.63 11.18 -5.74
N ALA A 207 6.75 11.87 -5.53
CA ALA A 207 7.23 12.89 -6.45
C ALA A 207 7.53 12.33 -7.86
N SER A 208 7.99 11.08 -7.95
CA SER A 208 8.33 10.40 -9.21
C SER A 208 7.14 9.78 -9.93
N LEU A 209 6.04 9.52 -9.20
CA LEU A 209 4.85 8.88 -9.75
C LEU A 209 4.11 9.80 -10.73
N GLN A 210 3.59 9.21 -11.81
CA GLN A 210 2.69 9.90 -12.73
C GLN A 210 1.24 9.56 -12.36
N PRO A 211 0.31 10.54 -12.39
CA PRO A 211 -1.09 10.28 -12.13
C PRO A 211 -1.68 9.33 -13.18
N VAL A 212 -2.28 8.24 -12.73
CA VAL A 212 -3.03 7.29 -13.59
C VAL A 212 -4.45 7.79 -13.86
N TRP A 213 -4.98 8.64 -12.97
CA TRP A 213 -6.31 9.24 -13.07
C TRP A 213 -6.30 10.67 -12.56
N THR A 214 -7.16 11.52 -13.15
CA THR A 214 -7.42 12.86 -12.65
C THR A 214 -8.88 12.96 -12.25
N TYR A 215 -9.13 13.32 -11.00
CA TYR A 215 -10.48 13.62 -10.50
C TYR A 215 -10.72 15.11 -10.60
N ASP A 216 -11.69 15.49 -11.42
CA ASP A 216 -12.11 16.87 -11.63
C ASP A 216 -13.50 17.11 -11.01
N ASP A 217 -13.82 18.34 -10.59
CA ASP A 217 -15.14 18.72 -10.06
C ASP A 217 -16.02 19.43 -11.10
N ASP A 218 -15.84 19.09 -12.36
CA ASP A 218 -16.61 19.57 -13.50
C ASP A 218 -17.87 18.71 -13.77
N ASN A 219 -18.53 18.96 -14.90
CA ASN A 219 -19.75 18.24 -15.30
C ASN A 219 -19.53 16.77 -15.67
N SER A 220 -18.29 16.34 -15.86
CA SER A 220 -17.90 14.94 -16.11
C SER A 220 -17.40 14.24 -14.85
N SER A 221 -17.51 14.88 -13.72
CA SER A 221 -17.03 14.37 -12.42
C SER A 221 -17.69 13.06 -12.04
N ILE A 222 -16.85 12.12 -11.62
CA ILE A 222 -17.28 10.88 -10.96
C ILE A 222 -17.17 10.98 -9.43
N LEU A 223 -16.70 12.12 -8.90
CA LEU A 223 -16.60 12.38 -7.47
C LEU A 223 -17.99 12.64 -6.85
N TYR A 224 -18.18 12.10 -5.66
CA TYR A 224 -19.29 12.48 -4.79
C TYR A 224 -18.96 13.80 -4.07
N PRO A 225 -19.98 14.55 -3.61
CA PRO A 225 -19.76 15.91 -3.11
C PRO A 225 -18.91 16.00 -1.84
N GLU A 226 -18.90 14.94 -1.02
CA GLU A 226 -18.24 14.94 0.27
C GLU A 226 -16.74 14.63 0.13
N LEU A 227 -15.92 15.46 0.74
CA LEU A 227 -14.49 15.31 0.81
C LEU A 227 -14.01 15.75 2.19
N THR A 228 -13.17 14.94 2.81
CA THR A 228 -12.53 15.24 4.09
C THR A 228 -11.03 15.30 3.90
N MET A 229 -10.38 16.31 4.46
CA MET A 229 -8.94 16.45 4.46
C MET A 229 -8.44 16.57 5.91
N ASP A 230 -7.62 15.63 6.31
CA ASP A 230 -7.01 15.56 7.63
C ASP A 230 -5.51 15.78 7.53
N HIS A 231 -4.95 16.43 8.52
CA HIS A 231 -3.51 16.52 8.72
C HIS A 231 -3.20 16.49 10.21
N ASP A 232 -2.16 15.77 10.57
CA ASP A 232 -1.74 15.66 11.95
C ASP A 232 -0.45 16.47 12.16
N LEU A 233 -0.50 17.40 13.08
CA LEU A 233 0.65 18.19 13.51
C LEU A 233 1.27 17.67 14.80
N TYR A 234 0.67 16.63 15.40
CA TYR A 234 1.14 16.06 16.66
C TYR A 234 2.50 15.38 16.47
N GLY A 235 3.42 15.67 17.37
CA GLY A 235 4.74 15.05 17.37
C GLY A 235 5.71 15.47 16.26
N ILE A 236 5.27 16.30 15.30
CA ILE A 236 6.19 16.84 14.28
C ILE A 236 7.17 17.82 14.94
N PRO A 237 8.49 17.54 14.92
CA PRO A 237 9.48 18.40 15.51
C PRO A 237 9.74 19.63 14.66
N ASN A 238 10.10 20.74 15.31
CA ASN A 238 10.65 21.93 14.68
C ASN A 238 12.08 22.23 15.12
N VAL A 239 12.61 21.38 15.97
CA VAL A 239 14.02 21.38 16.37
C VAL A 239 14.52 19.94 16.33
N VAL A 240 15.67 19.71 15.72
CA VAL A 240 16.39 18.44 15.75
C VAL A 240 17.75 18.66 16.37
N GLU A 241 18.04 17.94 17.45
CA GLU A 241 19.34 17.87 18.08
C GLU A 241 20.01 16.54 17.76
N VAL A 242 21.18 16.57 17.19
CA VAL A 242 21.97 15.37 16.89
C VAL A 242 23.20 15.36 17.76
N VAL A 243 23.41 14.27 18.48
CA VAL A 243 24.61 14.03 19.29
C VAL A 243 25.30 12.81 18.71
N TYR A 244 26.56 12.98 18.34
CA TYR A 244 27.37 11.92 17.72
C TYR A 244 28.69 11.74 18.47
N SER A 245 28.98 10.53 18.88
CA SER A 245 30.21 10.19 19.58
C SER A 245 31.01 9.17 18.78
N TYR A 246 32.29 9.45 18.52
CA TYR A 246 33.20 8.56 17.84
C TYR A 246 34.64 8.76 18.35
N GLY A 247 35.30 7.66 18.73
CA GLY A 247 36.72 7.69 19.15
C GLY A 247 37.01 8.52 20.39
N GLY A 248 36.00 8.79 21.25
CA GLY A 248 36.12 9.66 22.42
C GLY A 248 35.74 11.12 22.19
N ASP A 249 35.58 11.53 20.92
CA ASP A 249 35.08 12.85 20.58
C ASP A 249 33.54 12.85 20.55
N CYS A 250 32.92 13.89 21.13
CA CYS A 250 31.47 14.11 21.06
C CYS A 250 31.19 15.42 20.30
N LYS A 251 30.33 15.33 19.28
CA LYS A 251 29.90 16.49 18.50
C LYS A 251 28.38 16.62 18.60
N GLN A 252 27.92 17.85 18.60
CA GLN A 252 26.49 18.19 18.65
C GLN A 252 26.15 19.15 17.52
N ALA A 253 25.01 18.94 16.91
CA ALA A 253 24.42 19.86 15.95
C ALA A 253 22.95 20.10 16.28
N VAL A 254 22.44 21.29 16.01
CA VAL A 254 21.05 21.67 16.22
C VAL A 254 20.55 22.35 14.95
N ALA A 255 19.45 21.81 14.42
CA ALA A 255 18.72 22.42 13.33
C ALA A 255 17.34 22.89 13.81
N LYS A 256 16.92 24.10 13.38
CA LYS A 256 15.65 24.73 13.78
C LYS A 256 14.86 25.15 12.55
N ASN A 257 13.56 24.91 12.59
CA ASN A 257 12.62 25.39 11.59
C ASN A 257 12.08 26.76 12.01
N GLU A 258 12.63 27.82 11.44
CA GLU A 258 12.24 29.21 11.68
C GLU A 258 11.49 29.83 10.48
N ASP A 259 11.19 29.05 9.42
CA ASP A 259 10.50 29.54 8.23
C ASP A 259 9.06 30.00 8.58
N PRO A 260 8.74 31.29 8.43
CA PRO A 260 7.41 31.81 8.73
C PRO A 260 6.29 31.20 7.85
N ASN A 261 6.64 30.63 6.70
CA ASN A 261 5.68 29.97 5.81
C ASN A 261 5.42 28.52 6.22
N SER A 262 6.23 27.94 7.09
CA SER A 262 6.04 26.58 7.58
C SER A 262 5.03 26.53 8.74
N LEU A 263 3.94 25.80 8.59
CA LEU A 263 2.93 25.62 9.65
C LEU A 263 3.50 25.02 10.93
N VAL A 264 4.61 24.28 10.83
CA VAL A 264 5.27 23.64 11.97
C VAL A 264 6.50 24.39 12.47
N SER A 265 6.78 25.60 11.97
CA SER A 265 7.88 26.42 12.45
C SER A 265 7.73 26.81 13.93
N ILE A 266 8.84 27.18 14.58
CA ILE A 266 8.84 27.67 15.94
C ILE A 266 7.94 28.90 16.05
N GLN A 267 7.98 29.78 15.04
CA GLN A 267 7.20 31.02 15.00
C GLN A 267 5.68 30.73 14.98
N ASN A 268 5.25 29.86 14.10
CA ASN A 268 3.81 29.56 13.93
C ASN A 268 3.23 28.68 15.05
N ARG A 269 4.07 27.83 15.66
CA ARG A 269 3.65 27.01 16.81
C ARG A 269 3.82 27.67 18.16
N GLY A 270 4.59 28.79 18.24
CA GLY A 270 4.89 29.50 19.47
C GLY A 270 5.68 28.68 20.49
N ARG A 271 6.27 27.53 20.08
CA ARG A 271 7.05 26.67 20.98
C ARG A 271 8.01 25.78 20.17
N GLU A 272 9.09 25.37 20.84
CA GLU A 272 10.02 24.37 20.33
C GLU A 272 9.50 22.96 20.65
N ILE A 273 9.57 22.07 19.65
CA ILE A 273 9.29 20.65 19.78
C ILE A 273 10.54 19.93 19.28
N THR A 274 11.33 19.44 20.24
CA THR A 274 12.67 18.92 19.99
C THR A 274 12.65 17.40 19.81
N ARG A 275 13.27 16.92 18.74
CA ARG A 275 13.64 15.52 18.55
C ARG A 275 15.14 15.37 18.72
N ARG A 276 15.57 14.59 19.71
CA ARG A 276 16.98 14.27 19.91
C ARG A 276 17.35 12.93 19.28
N ILE A 277 18.49 12.91 18.58
CA ILE A 277 19.06 11.72 17.94
C ILE A 277 20.45 11.52 18.54
N THR A 278 20.62 10.43 19.29
CA THR A 278 21.85 10.11 20.00
C THR A 278 22.66 9.01 19.33
N ASP A 279 22.09 8.33 18.33
CA ASP A 279 22.75 7.30 17.54
C ASP A 279 22.42 7.50 16.06
N PRO A 280 23.00 8.55 15.42
CA PRO A 280 22.74 8.81 14.02
C PRO A 280 23.38 7.73 13.14
N SER A 281 22.76 7.44 12.00
CA SER A 281 23.28 6.52 10.98
C SER A 281 24.48 7.14 10.24
N LEU A 282 25.53 7.47 10.98
CA LEU A 282 26.80 8.00 10.50
C LEU A 282 27.92 7.01 10.83
N ALA A 283 28.89 6.88 9.95
CA ALA A 283 30.00 5.94 10.13
C ALA A 283 31.35 6.68 10.19
N GLY A 284 32.15 6.32 11.18
CA GLY A 284 33.52 6.82 11.30
C GLY A 284 33.61 8.28 11.73
N TYR A 285 34.75 8.93 11.43
CA TYR A 285 34.96 10.32 11.76
C TYR A 285 34.13 11.23 10.88
N VAL A 286 33.34 12.13 11.48
CA VAL A 286 32.54 13.16 10.79
C VAL A 286 32.99 14.57 11.24
N THR A 287 32.93 15.51 10.31
CA THR A 287 33.19 16.92 10.60
C THR A 287 31.99 17.59 11.25
N GLN A 288 32.17 18.76 11.88
CA GLN A 288 31.06 19.54 12.42
C GLN A 288 30.04 19.95 11.34
N THR A 289 30.52 20.24 10.13
CA THR A 289 29.65 20.57 8.97
C THR A 289 28.76 19.38 8.58
N GLN A 290 29.34 18.19 8.49
CA GLN A 290 28.59 16.99 8.12
C GLN A 290 27.48 16.63 9.12
N ILE A 291 27.72 16.81 10.43
CA ILE A 291 26.69 16.56 11.44
C ILE A 291 25.60 17.64 11.40
N GLN A 292 25.96 18.90 11.08
CA GLN A 292 24.99 19.98 10.90
C GLN A 292 24.09 19.72 9.67
N GLU A 293 24.68 19.36 8.53
CA GLU A 293 23.93 18.99 7.31
C GLU A 293 23.02 17.77 7.55
N TYR A 294 23.48 16.81 8.35
CA TYR A 294 22.66 15.68 8.76
C TYR A 294 21.45 16.13 9.58
N ALA A 295 21.65 16.99 10.58
CA ALA A 295 20.56 17.50 11.42
C ALA A 295 19.53 18.30 10.60
N GLU A 296 19.98 19.12 9.65
CA GLU A 296 19.11 19.89 8.75
C GLU A 296 18.31 18.99 7.82
N ARG A 297 18.93 17.98 7.24
CA ARG A 297 18.24 16.98 6.40
C ARG A 297 17.18 16.24 7.20
N VAL A 298 17.53 15.74 8.38
CA VAL A 298 16.60 15.03 9.25
C VAL A 298 15.43 15.92 9.68
N LEU A 299 15.72 17.18 10.04
CA LEU A 299 14.66 18.12 10.36
C LEU A 299 13.72 18.35 9.18
N LYS A 300 14.26 18.52 7.98
CA LYS A 300 13.46 18.67 6.75
C LYS A 300 12.55 17.46 6.49
N ASP A 301 13.06 16.26 6.70
CA ASP A 301 12.30 15.03 6.52
C ASP A 301 11.21 14.90 7.59
N LEU A 302 11.54 15.11 8.86
CA LEU A 302 10.59 15.01 9.98
C LEU A 302 9.58 16.16 10.02
N SER A 303 9.87 17.32 9.45
CA SER A 303 8.96 18.48 9.38
C SER A 303 7.99 18.40 8.18
N THR A 304 8.03 17.32 7.41
CA THR A 304 7.08 17.11 6.31
C THR A 304 5.71 16.72 6.88
N ILE A 305 4.68 17.51 6.56
CA ILE A 305 3.31 17.19 6.96
C ILE A 305 2.72 16.26 5.91
N GLU A 306 2.17 15.14 6.38
CA GLU A 306 1.34 14.26 5.59
C GLU A 306 -0.13 14.70 5.69
N TYR A 307 -0.74 14.92 4.55
CA TYR A 307 -2.17 15.18 4.43
C TYR A 307 -2.86 13.91 3.98
N LYS A 308 -3.95 13.54 4.67
CA LYS A 308 -4.83 12.45 4.30
C LYS A 308 -6.13 13.05 3.75
N ILE A 309 -6.48 12.64 2.54
CA ILE A 309 -7.69 13.07 1.89
C ILE A 309 -8.60 11.87 1.67
N SER A 310 -9.86 12.00 2.10
CA SER A 310 -10.87 10.95 1.98
C SER A 310 -12.01 11.47 1.13
N TYR A 311 -12.40 10.70 0.13
CA TYR A 311 -13.46 11.03 -0.81
C TYR A 311 -14.12 9.76 -1.34
N THR A 312 -15.28 9.91 -1.95
CA THR A 312 -16.00 8.82 -2.61
C THR A 312 -16.17 9.14 -4.08
N HIS A 313 -16.06 8.15 -4.94
CA HIS A 313 -16.27 8.29 -6.38
C HIS A 313 -16.98 7.06 -6.96
N ALA A 314 -17.58 7.18 -8.16
CA ALA A 314 -18.00 6.04 -8.92
C ALA A 314 -16.77 5.27 -9.42
N TYR A 315 -16.87 3.96 -9.56
CA TYR A 315 -15.72 3.11 -9.91
C TYR A 315 -14.96 3.61 -11.16
N CYS A 316 -13.66 3.66 -11.05
CA CYS A 316 -12.69 3.78 -12.14
C CYS A 316 -11.50 2.85 -11.83
N PRO A 317 -10.65 2.50 -12.82
CA PRO A 317 -9.59 1.50 -12.64
C PRO A 317 -8.35 2.00 -11.88
N VAL A 318 -8.56 2.83 -10.87
CA VAL A 318 -7.53 3.27 -9.93
C VAL A 318 -7.36 2.21 -8.84
N ARG A 319 -6.15 2.01 -8.37
CA ARG A 319 -5.79 1.02 -7.35
C ARG A 319 -5.04 1.65 -6.20
N VAL A 320 -5.01 0.91 -5.11
CA VAL A 320 -4.13 1.21 -3.99
C VAL A 320 -2.67 1.15 -4.44
N GLY A 321 -1.88 2.17 -4.09
CA GLY A 321 -0.52 2.39 -4.58
C GLY A 321 -0.41 3.35 -5.77
N ASP A 322 -1.47 3.53 -6.54
CA ASP A 322 -1.49 4.45 -7.67
C ASP A 322 -1.39 5.93 -7.22
N CYS A 323 -0.82 6.73 -8.10
CA CYS A 323 -0.86 8.18 -7.98
C CYS A 323 -2.10 8.71 -8.72
N VAL A 324 -2.83 9.59 -8.06
CA VAL A 324 -3.96 10.31 -8.64
C VAL A 324 -3.73 11.81 -8.56
N ARG A 325 -4.41 12.56 -9.42
CA ARG A 325 -4.47 14.03 -9.34
C ARG A 325 -5.86 14.45 -8.93
N LEU A 326 -5.93 15.33 -7.96
CA LEU A 326 -7.19 15.87 -7.43
C LEU A 326 -7.31 17.35 -7.80
N ASN A 327 -8.41 17.69 -8.46
CA ASN A 327 -8.84 19.04 -8.80
C ASN A 327 -10.26 19.25 -8.23
N TYR A 328 -10.36 19.50 -6.93
CA TYR A 328 -11.61 19.81 -6.27
C TYR A 328 -11.59 21.28 -5.86
N THR A 329 -11.85 22.16 -6.82
CA THR A 329 -11.66 23.61 -6.72
C THR A 329 -12.56 24.22 -5.65
N ARG A 330 -13.77 23.68 -5.46
CA ARG A 330 -14.71 24.08 -4.41
C ARG A 330 -14.19 23.85 -2.99
N ALA A 331 -13.28 22.89 -2.82
CA ALA A 331 -12.59 22.63 -1.55
C ALA A 331 -11.18 23.25 -1.48
N GLY A 332 -10.82 24.10 -2.47
CA GLY A 332 -9.48 24.71 -2.53
C GLY A 332 -8.35 23.78 -2.95
N ILE A 333 -8.68 22.59 -3.51
CA ILE A 333 -7.71 21.59 -3.95
C ILE A 333 -7.50 21.75 -5.45
N GLN A 334 -6.27 22.06 -5.87
CA GLN A 334 -5.92 22.25 -7.28
C GLN A 334 -4.62 21.54 -7.62
N GLY A 335 -4.69 20.54 -8.54
CA GLY A 335 -3.52 19.86 -9.07
C GLY A 335 -2.74 19.01 -8.08
N VAL A 336 -3.35 18.66 -6.95
CA VAL A 336 -2.69 17.90 -5.89
C VAL A 336 -2.46 16.46 -6.36
N LYS A 337 -1.20 16.03 -6.35
CA LYS A 337 -0.83 14.63 -6.56
C LYS A 337 -0.92 13.90 -5.22
N ALA A 338 -1.63 12.78 -5.19
CA ALA A 338 -1.77 11.97 -3.99
C ALA A 338 -1.61 10.48 -4.33
N LYS A 339 -1.02 9.71 -3.40
CA LYS A 339 -0.92 8.24 -3.49
C LYS A 339 -2.12 7.63 -2.79
N VAL A 340 -2.84 6.76 -3.48
CA VAL A 340 -3.98 6.04 -2.92
C VAL A 340 -3.47 4.99 -1.92
N ILE A 341 -3.95 5.06 -0.67
CA ILE A 341 -3.53 4.15 0.40
C ILE A 341 -4.63 3.16 0.81
N SER A 342 -5.90 3.52 0.61
CA SER A 342 -7.02 2.67 0.96
C SER A 342 -8.19 2.89 0.00
N GLN A 343 -8.87 1.80 -0.35
CA GLN A 343 -10.10 1.78 -1.13
C GLN A 343 -11.11 0.84 -0.49
N SER A 344 -12.35 1.26 -0.41
CA SER A 344 -13.48 0.44 0.00
C SER A 344 -14.52 0.44 -1.12
N ILE A 345 -14.61 -0.68 -1.83
CA ILE A 345 -15.44 -0.88 -3.02
C ILE A 345 -16.74 -1.56 -2.61
N SER A 346 -17.88 -0.91 -2.78
CA SER A 346 -19.19 -1.49 -2.51
C SER A 346 -19.79 -2.06 -3.79
N CYS A 347 -20.10 -3.37 -3.78
CA CYS A 347 -20.74 -4.02 -4.92
C CYS A 347 -22.25 -3.76 -4.93
N GLU A 348 -22.62 -2.51 -5.19
CA GLU A 348 -23.99 -2.01 -5.28
C GLU A 348 -24.15 -1.08 -6.49
N PRO A 349 -25.37 -0.66 -6.87
CA PRO A 349 -25.56 0.22 -8.02
C PRO A 349 -24.66 1.46 -7.96
N GLY A 350 -23.97 1.77 -9.06
CA GLY A 350 -23.00 2.84 -9.15
C GLY A 350 -21.58 2.47 -8.73
N CYS A 351 -21.39 1.29 -8.13
CA CYS A 351 -20.09 0.82 -7.63
C CYS A 351 -19.31 1.90 -6.89
N PRO A 352 -19.85 2.46 -5.78
CA PRO A 352 -19.16 3.51 -5.07
C PRO A 352 -17.87 2.99 -4.43
N VAL A 353 -16.81 3.78 -4.59
CA VAL A 353 -15.49 3.54 -4.01
C VAL A 353 -15.18 4.66 -3.03
N ALA A 354 -15.14 4.34 -1.75
CA ALA A 354 -14.59 5.25 -0.75
C ALA A 354 -13.08 5.09 -0.74
N GLU A 355 -12.38 6.16 -1.04
CA GLU A 355 -10.93 6.18 -1.26
C GLU A 355 -10.25 7.11 -0.26
N LYS A 356 -9.07 6.69 0.22
CA LYS A 356 -8.16 7.54 1.00
C LYS A 356 -6.84 7.65 0.24
N ALA A 357 -6.38 8.87 0.08
CA ALA A 357 -5.11 9.16 -0.54
C ALA A 357 -4.27 10.07 0.35
N VAL A 358 -2.94 9.97 0.21
CA VAL A 358 -2.00 10.78 0.97
C VAL A 358 -1.15 11.62 0.04
N PHE A 359 -0.85 12.83 0.48
CA PHE A 359 0.14 13.66 -0.17
C PHE A 359 0.96 14.41 0.88
N THR A 360 2.17 14.75 0.51
CA THR A 360 3.06 15.52 1.38
C THR A 360 3.21 16.94 0.84
N SER A 361 3.11 17.92 1.74
CA SER A 361 3.52 19.28 1.44
C SER A 361 4.88 19.52 2.06
N LYS A 362 5.90 19.78 1.25
CA LYS A 362 7.18 20.22 1.76
C LYS A 362 7.01 21.65 2.27
N LEU A 363 6.88 21.78 3.57
CA LEU A 363 6.65 23.05 4.27
C LEU A 363 7.95 23.80 4.57
N TRP A 364 9.06 23.22 4.19
CA TRP A 364 10.39 23.75 4.36
C TRP A 364 11.10 23.72 2.99
N ARG A 365 11.66 24.83 2.59
CA ARG A 365 12.44 25.01 1.35
C ARG A 365 13.92 25.09 1.64
#